data_b441bfaff9caf8bf804d111e5b618d8b
#
_entry.id   b441bfaff9caf8bf804d111e5b618d8b
#
_cell.length_a   1.000
_cell.length_b   1.000
_cell.length_c   1.000
_cell.angle_alpha   90.00
_cell.angle_beta   90.00
_cell.angle_gamma   90.00
#
_symmetry.space_group_name_H-M   'P 1'
#
loop_
_entity.id
_entity.type
_entity.pdbx_description
1 polymer ?
#
loop_
_entity_poly.entity_id
_entity_poly.type
_entity_poly.pdbx_seq_one_letter_code
_entity_poly.pdbx_strand_id
1 'polypeptide(L)'
;MSTLEEHIDVGVPIDTVWDSLHRMEDYPRFVEGVREVRTEAGGRARLEVEADGRVRELEAEVSDRRGEGVMEWHTTGAPELMGSVSLKPIDENRTRVQARLEYDPGAIREALGGPKGFAQANAIERLVRSDLEHFKECVEQGR
;
A
#
# COMPACT_ATOMS: atom_id res chain seq x y z
N MET A 1 -11.58 6.69 13.61
CA MET A 1 -10.67 6.32 12.50
C MET A 1 -9.36 7.07 12.64
N SER A 2 -8.27 6.39 12.39
CA SER A 2 -6.95 7.00 12.37
C SER A 2 -6.52 7.24 10.93
N THR A 3 -5.77 8.31 10.71
CA THR A 3 -5.22 8.64 9.40
C THR A 3 -3.70 8.69 9.51
N LEU A 4 -3.03 8.05 8.58
CA LEU A 4 -1.58 8.02 8.50
C LEU A 4 -1.15 8.54 7.14
N GLU A 5 -0.15 9.41 7.11
CA GLU A 5 0.45 9.88 5.87
C GLU A 5 1.97 9.78 5.97
N GLU A 6 2.58 9.21 4.94
CA GLU A 6 4.01 9.09 4.80
C GLU A 6 4.40 9.34 3.36
N HIS A 7 5.61 9.84 3.14
CA HIS A 7 6.09 10.06 1.78
C HIS A 7 7.55 9.65 1.64
N ILE A 8 7.94 9.41 0.40
CA ILE A 8 9.32 9.11 0.04
C ILE A 8 9.58 9.66 -1.38
N ASP A 9 10.82 10.08 -1.61
CA ASP A 9 11.25 10.54 -2.92
C ASP A 9 12.01 9.41 -3.60
N VAL A 10 11.64 9.09 -4.83
CA VAL A 10 12.28 8.03 -5.61
C VAL A 10 12.97 8.62 -6.83
N GLY A 11 14.10 8.05 -7.20
CA GLY A 11 14.96 8.54 -8.27
C GLY A 11 14.60 8.00 -9.65
N VAL A 12 13.30 8.01 -9.98
CA VAL A 12 12.82 7.59 -11.30
C VAL A 12 11.67 8.50 -11.74
N PRO A 13 11.40 8.59 -13.06
CA PRO A 13 10.31 9.41 -13.59
C PRO A 13 8.94 8.94 -13.11
N ILE A 14 7.99 9.87 -13.09
CA ILE A 14 6.63 9.62 -12.60
C ILE A 14 5.93 8.48 -13.36
N ASP A 15 6.12 8.38 -14.67
CA ASP A 15 5.49 7.32 -15.46
C ASP A 15 6.00 5.94 -15.04
N THR A 16 7.28 5.84 -14.72
CA THR A 16 7.88 4.60 -14.23
C THR A 16 7.28 4.20 -12.88
N VAL A 17 7.10 5.16 -11.99
CA VAL A 17 6.48 4.91 -10.69
C VAL A 17 5.02 4.48 -10.86
N TRP A 18 4.28 5.19 -11.72
CA TRP A 18 2.88 4.87 -11.98
C TRP A 18 2.72 3.44 -12.49
N ASP A 19 3.53 3.05 -13.46
CA ASP A 19 3.49 1.69 -14.00
C ASP A 19 3.84 0.65 -12.94
N SER A 20 4.82 0.95 -12.08
CA SER A 20 5.21 0.03 -11.00
C SER A 20 4.09 -0.18 -9.98
N LEU A 21 3.34 0.88 -9.66
CA LEU A 21 2.20 0.78 -8.75
C LEU A 21 1.09 -0.11 -9.31
N HIS A 22 0.96 -0.20 -10.62
CA HIS A 22 -0.07 -1.01 -11.26
C HIS A 22 0.33 -2.45 -11.48
N ARG A 23 1.59 -2.80 -11.22
CA ARG A 23 2.01 -4.20 -11.17
C ARG A 23 1.78 -4.76 -9.78
N MET A 24 0.50 -4.90 -9.43
CA MET A 24 0.08 -5.28 -8.07
C MET A 24 0.57 -6.68 -7.68
N GLU A 25 0.77 -7.56 -8.63
CA GLU A 25 1.33 -8.89 -8.41
C GLU A 25 2.74 -8.83 -7.80
N ASP A 26 3.43 -7.70 -7.94
CA ASP A 26 4.77 -7.50 -7.40
C ASP A 26 4.77 -6.98 -5.95
N TYR A 27 3.60 -6.63 -5.41
CA TYR A 27 3.50 -6.06 -4.06
C TYR A 27 4.13 -6.93 -2.97
N PRO A 28 4.09 -8.27 -3.03
CA PRO A 28 4.77 -9.08 -2.02
C PRO A 28 6.27 -8.81 -1.89
N ARG A 29 6.89 -8.20 -2.90
CA ARG A 29 8.31 -7.87 -2.87
C ARG A 29 8.64 -6.71 -1.94
N PHE A 30 7.69 -5.80 -1.72
CA PHE A 30 7.96 -4.61 -0.93
C PHE A 30 6.91 -4.30 0.15
N VAL A 31 5.75 -4.95 0.12
CA VAL A 31 4.74 -4.77 1.17
C VAL A 31 4.82 -5.96 2.11
N GLU A 32 5.30 -5.71 3.32
CA GLU A 32 5.43 -6.74 4.33
C GLU A 32 4.05 -7.28 4.73
N GLY A 33 3.94 -8.58 4.86
CA GLY A 33 2.70 -9.24 5.22
C GLY A 33 1.83 -9.62 4.05
N VAL A 34 2.05 -9.06 2.87
CA VAL A 34 1.31 -9.44 1.66
C VAL A 34 2.04 -10.59 0.99
N ARG A 35 1.39 -11.74 0.89
CA ARG A 35 1.96 -12.95 0.28
C ARG A 35 1.66 -13.07 -1.19
N GLU A 36 0.47 -12.68 -1.60
CA GLU A 36 0.02 -12.78 -2.97
C GLU A 36 -1.03 -11.71 -3.25
N VAL A 37 -1.02 -11.17 -4.45
CA VAL A 37 -2.06 -10.28 -4.95
C VAL A 37 -2.52 -10.79 -6.30
N ARG A 38 -3.83 -10.93 -6.45
CA ARG A 38 -4.46 -11.28 -7.72
C ARG A 38 -5.36 -10.14 -8.16
N THR A 39 -5.16 -9.68 -9.37
CA THR A 39 -6.01 -8.65 -9.94
C THR A 39 -7.16 -9.31 -10.71
N GLU A 40 -8.36 -8.74 -10.57
CA GLU A 40 -9.56 -9.20 -11.24
C GLU A 40 -10.14 -8.07 -12.07
N ALA A 41 -11.04 -8.41 -12.99
CA ALA A 41 -11.73 -7.42 -13.82
C ALA A 41 -12.52 -6.44 -12.95
N GLY A 42 -12.68 -5.20 -13.43
CA GLY A 42 -13.48 -4.19 -12.74
C GLY A 42 -12.74 -3.46 -11.61
N GLY A 43 -11.42 -3.48 -11.62
CA GLY A 43 -10.63 -2.77 -10.60
C GLY A 43 -10.62 -3.46 -9.25
N ARG A 44 -10.81 -4.77 -9.22
CA ARG A 44 -10.77 -5.55 -7.98
C ARG A 44 -9.44 -6.24 -7.80
N ALA A 45 -9.03 -6.38 -6.55
CA ALA A 45 -7.84 -7.14 -6.20
C ALA A 45 -8.13 -8.01 -4.99
N ARG A 46 -7.55 -9.21 -4.99
CA ARG A 46 -7.57 -10.11 -3.84
C ARG A 46 -6.17 -10.22 -3.30
N LEU A 47 -6.05 -10.02 -2.00
CA LEU A 47 -4.77 -10.04 -1.32
C LEU A 47 -4.76 -11.17 -0.30
N GLU A 48 -3.71 -11.97 -0.31
CA GLU A 48 -3.43 -12.91 0.74
C GLU A 48 -2.45 -12.27 1.70
N VAL A 49 -2.89 -12.05 2.93
CA VAL A 49 -2.15 -11.31 3.95
C VAL A 49 -1.84 -12.22 5.12
N GLU A 50 -0.60 -12.19 5.58
CA GLU A 50 -0.17 -12.93 6.77
C GLU A 50 0.16 -11.93 7.89
N ALA A 51 -0.45 -12.15 9.05
CA ALA A 51 -0.17 -11.38 10.24
C ALA A 51 -0.25 -12.32 11.45
N ASP A 52 0.78 -12.30 12.27
CA ASP A 52 0.85 -13.10 13.51
C ASP A 52 0.58 -14.59 13.28
N GLY A 53 1.17 -15.15 12.20
CA GLY A 53 1.02 -16.56 11.86
C GLY A 53 -0.32 -16.93 11.24
N ARG A 54 -1.18 -15.97 11.02
CA ARG A 54 -2.49 -16.19 10.40
C ARG A 54 -2.50 -15.64 8.99
N VAL A 55 -3.09 -16.41 8.08
CA VAL A 55 -3.27 -16.00 6.69
C VAL A 55 -4.74 -15.64 6.48
N ARG A 56 -4.98 -14.47 5.92
CA ARG A 56 -6.33 -14.00 5.59
C ARG A 56 -6.38 -13.49 4.18
N GLU A 57 -7.54 -13.64 3.55
CA GLU A 57 -7.80 -13.09 2.25
C GLU A 57 -8.60 -11.80 2.40
N LEU A 58 -8.11 -10.74 1.78
CA LEU A 58 -8.80 -9.45 1.72
C LEU A 58 -9.16 -9.15 0.28
N GLU A 59 -10.31 -8.53 0.09
CA GLU A 59 -10.73 -8.06 -1.22
C GLU A 59 -10.78 -6.54 -1.19
N ALA A 60 -10.25 -5.91 -2.24
CA ALA A 60 -10.21 -4.47 -2.36
C ALA A 60 -10.67 -4.02 -3.74
N GLU A 61 -11.23 -2.82 -3.79
CA GLU A 61 -11.50 -2.13 -5.04
C GLU A 61 -10.46 -1.04 -5.22
N VAL A 62 -9.94 -0.94 -6.45
CA VAL A 62 -8.91 0.01 -6.81
C VAL A 62 -9.44 0.93 -7.90
N SER A 63 -9.22 2.21 -7.75
CA SER A 63 -9.59 3.20 -8.75
C SER A 63 -8.46 4.19 -8.97
N ASP A 64 -8.35 4.69 -10.19
CA ASP A 64 -7.28 5.58 -10.59
C ASP A 64 -7.80 6.94 -10.99
N ARG A 65 -7.03 7.95 -10.62
CA ARG A 65 -7.17 9.30 -11.15
C ARG A 65 -5.86 9.65 -11.84
N ARG A 66 -5.62 9.04 -12.99
CA ARG A 66 -4.34 9.14 -13.69
C ARG A 66 -3.95 10.58 -13.99
N GLY A 67 -4.90 11.42 -14.39
CA GLY A 67 -4.64 12.84 -14.65
C GLY A 67 -4.18 13.60 -13.41
N GLU A 68 -4.47 13.10 -12.23
CA GLU A 68 -4.07 13.69 -10.96
C GLU A 68 -2.90 12.93 -10.31
N GLY A 69 -2.50 11.79 -10.89
CA GLY A 69 -1.44 10.94 -10.32
C GLY A 69 -1.84 10.29 -9.01
N VAL A 70 -3.10 9.90 -8.87
CA VAL A 70 -3.62 9.28 -7.64
C VAL A 70 -4.19 7.91 -7.92
N MET A 71 -3.80 6.94 -7.11
CA MET A 71 -4.37 5.60 -7.07
C MET A 71 -5.04 5.43 -5.71
N GLU A 72 -6.34 5.12 -5.71
CA GLU A 72 -7.10 4.91 -4.48
C GLU A 72 -7.56 3.48 -4.35
N TRP A 73 -7.68 3.00 -3.13
CA TRP A 73 -8.19 1.66 -2.88
C TRP A 73 -8.95 1.62 -1.55
N HIS A 74 -9.87 0.68 -1.44
CA HIS A 74 -10.57 0.39 -0.19
C HIS A 74 -10.94 -1.09 -0.13
N THR A 75 -10.97 -1.63 1.08
CA THR A 75 -11.44 -3.01 1.28
C THR A 75 -12.96 -3.08 1.14
N THR A 76 -13.45 -4.21 0.62
CA THR A 76 -14.88 -4.42 0.47
C THR A 76 -15.50 -5.16 1.65
N GLY A 77 -14.70 -5.57 2.61
CA GLY A 77 -15.13 -6.25 3.83
C GLY A 77 -14.33 -5.81 5.03
N ALA A 78 -14.44 -6.55 6.11
CA ALA A 78 -13.68 -6.27 7.33
C ALA A 78 -12.26 -6.83 7.22
N PRO A 79 -11.24 -6.13 7.74
CA PRO A 79 -11.32 -4.81 8.36
C PRO A 79 -11.47 -3.71 7.31
N GLU A 80 -12.13 -2.62 7.68
CA GLU A 80 -12.25 -1.47 6.80
C GLU A 80 -10.94 -0.71 6.73
N LEU A 81 -10.38 -0.68 5.53
CA LEU A 81 -9.15 0.05 5.22
C LEU A 81 -9.37 0.85 3.96
N MET A 82 -8.91 2.09 3.96
CA MET A 82 -8.90 2.94 2.79
C MET A 82 -7.51 3.52 2.63
N GLY A 83 -7.06 3.61 1.41
CA GLY A 83 -5.75 4.18 1.15
C GLY A 83 -5.66 4.86 -0.19
N SER A 84 -4.64 5.69 -0.33
CA SER A 84 -4.31 6.31 -1.60
C SER A 84 -2.81 6.48 -1.71
N VAL A 85 -2.33 6.45 -2.95
CA VAL A 85 -0.96 6.77 -3.28
C VAL A 85 -1.00 7.90 -4.30
N SER A 86 -0.38 9.02 -3.95
CA SER A 86 -0.31 10.20 -4.81
C SER A 86 1.10 10.38 -5.29
N LEU A 87 1.26 10.70 -6.58
CA LEU A 87 2.55 10.92 -7.19
C LEU A 87 2.68 12.38 -7.62
N LYS A 88 3.83 12.99 -7.31
CA LYS A 88 4.15 14.35 -7.77
C LYS A 88 5.55 14.33 -8.38
N PRO A 89 5.72 14.84 -9.61
CA PRO A 89 7.06 14.94 -10.16
C PRO A 89 7.84 16.02 -9.41
N ILE A 90 9.06 15.68 -8.97
CA ILE A 90 9.99 16.65 -8.41
C ILE A 90 10.77 17.27 -9.55
N ASP A 91 11.22 16.44 -10.48
CA ASP A 91 11.81 16.83 -11.77
C ASP A 91 11.59 15.68 -12.76
N GLU A 92 12.27 15.73 -13.91
CA GLU A 92 12.10 14.71 -14.95
C GLU A 92 12.50 13.31 -14.53
N ASN A 93 13.36 13.18 -13.52
CA ASN A 93 13.95 11.91 -13.10
C ASN A 93 13.65 11.56 -11.65
N ARG A 94 12.83 12.34 -10.96
CA ARG A 94 12.49 12.10 -9.56
C ARG A 94 11.02 12.33 -9.29
N THR A 95 10.47 11.49 -8.44
CA THR A 95 9.05 11.51 -8.10
C THR A 95 8.87 11.43 -6.59
N ARG A 96 7.95 12.22 -6.05
CA ARG A 96 7.51 12.08 -4.67
C ARG A 96 6.32 11.16 -4.61
N VAL A 97 6.44 10.12 -3.79
CA VAL A 97 5.37 9.14 -3.54
C VAL A 97 4.81 9.42 -2.17
N GLN A 98 3.53 9.74 -2.10
CA GLN A 98 2.85 9.98 -0.82
C GLN A 98 1.78 8.91 -0.62
N ALA A 99 1.86 8.19 0.49
CA ALA A 99 0.88 7.18 0.87
C ALA A 99 0.01 7.72 2.01
N ARG A 100 -1.29 7.50 1.89
CA ARG A 100 -2.26 7.86 2.93
C ARG A 100 -3.07 6.62 3.26
N LEU A 101 -3.23 6.35 4.55
CA LEU A 101 -3.99 5.20 5.03
C LEU A 101 -5.01 5.68 6.07
N GLU A 102 -6.25 5.25 5.91
CA GLU A 102 -7.31 5.47 6.90
C GLU A 102 -7.74 4.11 7.44
N TYR A 103 -7.77 3.97 8.76
CA TYR A 103 -8.03 2.69 9.40
C TYR A 103 -8.52 2.88 10.83
N ASP A 104 -9.15 1.82 11.35
CA ASP A 104 -9.50 1.71 12.75
C ASP A 104 -8.54 0.70 13.40
N PRO A 105 -7.66 1.16 14.32
CA PRO A 105 -6.68 0.26 14.95
C PRO A 105 -7.33 -0.92 15.66
N GLY A 106 -8.47 -0.71 16.31
CA GLY A 106 -9.19 -1.78 16.98
C GLY A 106 -9.73 -2.81 16.02
N ALA A 107 -10.29 -2.38 14.89
CA ALA A 107 -10.80 -3.27 13.88
C ALA A 107 -9.68 -4.10 13.22
N ILE A 108 -8.53 -3.49 12.98
CA ILE A 108 -7.37 -4.20 12.43
C ILE A 108 -6.91 -5.30 13.39
N ARG A 109 -6.77 -4.97 14.66
CA ARG A 109 -6.36 -5.96 15.66
C ARG A 109 -7.36 -7.10 15.77
N GLU A 110 -8.64 -6.79 15.76
CA GLU A 110 -9.71 -7.77 15.86
C GLU A 110 -9.74 -8.71 14.65
N ALA A 111 -9.58 -8.16 13.44
CA ALA A 111 -9.68 -8.93 12.21
C ALA A 111 -8.41 -9.72 11.88
N LEU A 112 -7.24 -9.13 12.09
CA LEU A 112 -5.96 -9.72 11.70
C LEU A 112 -5.24 -10.39 12.87
N GLY A 113 -5.65 -10.11 14.09
CA GLY A 113 -4.94 -10.57 15.27
C GLY A 113 -3.65 -9.79 15.47
N GLY A 114 -2.74 -10.37 16.21
CA GLY A 114 -1.42 -9.81 16.41
C GLY A 114 -1.18 -9.33 17.83
N PRO A 115 0.08 -9.07 18.17
CA PRO A 115 0.45 -8.60 19.49
C PRO A 115 -0.16 -7.21 19.74
N LYS A 116 -0.30 -6.86 20.99
CA LYS A 116 -0.89 -5.58 21.39
C LYS A 116 -0.23 -4.39 20.69
N GLY A 117 1.08 -4.47 20.44
CA GLY A 117 1.81 -3.40 19.77
C GLY A 117 1.47 -3.22 18.30
N PHE A 118 0.92 -4.22 17.63
CA PHE A 118 0.62 -4.16 16.20
C PHE A 118 -0.47 -3.12 15.89
N ALA A 119 -1.46 -2.98 16.77
CA ALA A 119 -2.54 -2.04 16.57
C ALA A 119 -2.20 -0.61 17.02
N GLN A 120 -1.03 -0.40 17.57
CA GLN A 120 -0.58 0.94 17.93
C GLN A 120 -0.18 1.72 16.69
N ALA A 121 -0.48 3.01 16.68
CA ALA A 121 -0.18 3.89 15.55
C ALA A 121 1.29 3.81 15.13
N ASN A 122 2.21 3.75 16.09
CA ASN A 122 3.64 3.70 15.80
C ASN A 122 4.06 2.45 15.03
N ALA A 123 3.42 1.30 15.31
CA ALA A 123 3.75 0.06 14.61
C ALA A 123 3.31 0.13 13.14
N ILE A 124 2.10 0.64 12.89
CA ILE A 124 1.57 0.78 11.54
C ILE A 124 2.38 1.82 10.75
N GLU A 125 2.72 2.93 11.39
CA GLU A 125 3.56 3.96 10.79
C GLU A 125 4.91 3.39 10.34
N ARG A 126 5.56 2.58 11.18
CA ARG A 126 6.83 1.96 10.83
C ARG A 126 6.69 0.98 9.66
N LEU A 127 5.59 0.23 9.61
CA LEU A 127 5.33 -0.67 8.49
C LEU A 127 5.18 0.09 7.18
N VAL A 128 4.37 1.14 7.17
CA VAL A 128 4.17 1.94 5.96
C VAL A 128 5.48 2.58 5.51
N ARG A 129 6.25 3.12 6.44
CA ARG A 129 7.54 3.72 6.13
C ARG A 129 8.52 2.70 5.55
N SER A 130 8.58 1.51 6.14
CA SER A 130 9.41 0.41 5.65
C SER A 130 8.98 -0.04 4.25
N ASP A 131 7.68 -0.15 4.03
CA ASP A 131 7.15 -0.55 2.73
C ASP A 131 7.49 0.47 1.64
N LEU A 132 7.44 1.76 1.95
CA LEU A 132 7.85 2.80 1.02
C LEU A 132 9.34 2.73 0.69
N GLU A 133 10.18 2.45 1.68
CA GLU A 133 11.62 2.27 1.44
C GLU A 133 11.89 1.06 0.54
N HIS A 134 11.20 -0.04 0.75
CA HIS A 134 11.32 -1.23 -0.10
C HIS A 134 10.83 -0.93 -1.52
N PHE A 135 9.72 -0.20 -1.64
CA PHE A 135 9.21 0.22 -2.93
C PHE A 135 10.24 1.06 -3.69
N LYS A 136 10.86 2.03 -2.99
CA LYS A 136 11.92 2.86 -3.56
C LYS A 136 13.06 2.00 -4.11
N GLU A 137 13.53 1.03 -3.33
CA GLU A 137 14.57 0.13 -3.79
C GLU A 137 14.17 -0.64 -5.04
N CYS A 138 12.95 -1.15 -5.07
CA CYS A 138 12.44 -1.90 -6.22
C CYS A 138 12.37 -1.06 -7.48
N VAL A 139 11.80 0.15 -7.41
CA VAL A 139 11.65 0.98 -8.61
C VAL A 139 12.98 1.54 -9.09
N GLU A 140 13.88 1.88 -8.18
CA GLU A 140 15.19 2.43 -8.57
C GLU A 140 16.11 1.37 -9.16
N GLN A 141 15.89 0.11 -8.84
CA GLN A 141 16.62 -1.00 -9.43
C GLN A 141 16.01 -1.48 -10.76
N GLY A 142 14.89 -0.92 -11.16
CA GLY A 142 14.23 -1.31 -12.40
C GLY A 142 13.51 -2.65 -12.34
N ARG A 143 13.10 -3.05 -11.15
CA ARG A 143 12.47 -4.36 -10.93
C ARG A 143 11.03 -4.25 -10.51
#